data_497823b000340704dfd08c81111a0ba7
#
_entry.id   497823b000340704dfd08c81111a0ba7
#
_cell.length_a   1.000
_cell.length_b   1.000
_cell.length_c   1.000
_cell.angle_alpha   90.00
_cell.angle_beta   90.00
_cell.angle_gamma   90.00
#
_symmetry.space_group_name_H-M   'P 1'
#
loop_
_entity.id
_entity.type
_entity.pdbx_description
1 polymer ?
#
loop_
_entity_poly.entity_id
_entity_poly.type
_entity_poly.pdbx_seq_one_letter_code
_entity_poly.pdbx_strand_id
1 'polypeptide(L)'
;AIADGRSRFDGELRVAFRHASFAAIKEAAAAFGDVGAAGILLDLGVSSPQLDRAERGFSFLRDGPLDMRMDSSCGVSAAEWLNMAAEADIAAVLKNYGDERYARRIAAAIVRERSIASIKSTGRLAKIVATAHPSWERGRHPATKSFQAIRIHINNEMQDLDRFLSEVI
;
A
#
# COMPACT_ATOMS: atom_id res chain seq x y z
N ALA A 1 -4.29 -13.32 7.94
CA ALA A 1 -5.66 -12.84 8.17
C ALA A 1 -6.68 -13.93 7.85
N ILE A 2 -6.85 -14.37 6.57
CA ILE A 2 -7.90 -15.37 6.21
C ILE A 2 -7.75 -16.69 6.96
N ALA A 3 -6.54 -17.24 7.07
CA ALA A 3 -6.31 -18.46 7.85
C ALA A 3 -6.69 -18.29 9.33
N ASP A 4 -6.34 -17.14 9.92
CA ASP A 4 -6.71 -16.81 11.30
C ASP A 4 -8.23 -16.63 11.44
N GLY A 5 -8.86 -15.92 10.49
CA GLY A 5 -10.31 -15.80 10.46
C GLY A 5 -11.02 -17.16 10.38
N ARG A 6 -10.60 -18.03 9.48
CA ARG A 6 -11.16 -19.38 9.38
C ARG A 6 -11.01 -20.19 10.65
N SER A 7 -9.87 -20.08 11.33
CA SER A 7 -9.66 -20.76 12.62
C SER A 7 -10.56 -20.23 13.73
N ARG A 8 -10.80 -18.90 13.76
CA ARG A 8 -11.66 -18.26 14.79
C ARG A 8 -13.15 -18.55 14.61
N PHE A 9 -13.57 -18.74 13.36
CA PHE A 9 -14.98 -18.98 12.98
C PHE A 9 -15.19 -20.41 12.45
N ASP A 10 -14.37 -21.35 12.90
CA ASP A 10 -14.50 -22.76 12.50
C ASP A 10 -15.88 -23.30 12.92
N GLY A 11 -16.59 -23.91 11.95
CA GLY A 11 -17.96 -24.39 12.16
C GLY A 11 -19.07 -23.32 12.11
N GLU A 12 -18.77 -22.02 11.96
CA GLU A 12 -19.79 -20.97 11.85
C GLU A 12 -20.26 -20.82 10.39
N LEU A 13 -21.39 -21.42 10.06
CA LEU A 13 -21.95 -21.49 8.71
C LEU A 13 -22.42 -20.12 8.15
N ARG A 14 -22.61 -19.11 9.02
CA ARG A 14 -23.02 -17.74 8.62
C ARG A 14 -21.85 -16.90 8.15
N VAL A 15 -20.61 -17.40 8.28
CA VAL A 15 -19.40 -16.65 7.94
C VAL A 15 -18.64 -17.34 6.81
N ALA A 16 -18.33 -16.59 5.76
CA ALA A 16 -17.50 -17.06 4.66
C ALA A 16 -16.32 -16.12 4.44
N PHE A 17 -15.16 -16.70 4.08
CA PHE A 17 -13.92 -15.97 3.86
C PHE A 17 -13.50 -16.11 2.39
N ARG A 18 -13.22 -14.98 1.76
CA ARG A 18 -12.69 -14.93 0.40
C ARG A 18 -11.39 -14.14 0.35
N HIS A 19 -10.38 -14.67 -0.34
CA HIS A 19 -9.16 -13.94 -0.67
C HIS A 19 -9.32 -13.31 -2.03
N ALA A 20 -9.65 -12.02 -2.04
CA ALA A 20 -9.85 -11.22 -3.25
C ALA A 20 -9.64 -9.73 -2.92
N SER A 21 -9.45 -8.90 -3.96
CA SER A 21 -9.62 -7.46 -3.81
C SER A 21 -11.08 -7.14 -3.50
N PHE A 22 -11.34 -6.11 -2.71
CA PHE A 22 -12.69 -5.60 -2.45
C PHE A 22 -13.35 -5.05 -3.74
N ALA A 23 -12.56 -4.72 -4.76
CA ALA A 23 -13.08 -4.38 -6.09
C ALA A 23 -13.82 -5.54 -6.78
N ALA A 24 -13.64 -6.79 -6.32
CA ALA A 24 -14.36 -7.96 -6.82
C ALA A 24 -15.60 -8.28 -5.95
N ILE A 25 -16.27 -7.26 -5.40
CA ILE A 25 -17.40 -7.43 -4.48
C ILE A 25 -18.59 -8.14 -5.12
N LYS A 26 -18.90 -7.84 -6.41
CA LYS A 26 -20.00 -8.50 -7.13
C LYS A 26 -19.79 -9.99 -7.26
N GLU A 27 -18.59 -10.39 -7.69
CA GLU A 27 -18.22 -11.81 -7.81
C GLU A 27 -18.17 -12.50 -6.43
N ALA A 28 -17.79 -11.75 -5.40
CA ALA A 28 -17.82 -12.25 -4.04
C ALA A 28 -19.25 -12.44 -3.54
N ALA A 29 -20.13 -11.49 -3.79
CA ALA A 29 -21.54 -11.53 -3.40
C ALA A 29 -22.33 -12.61 -4.15
N ALA A 30 -22.10 -12.78 -5.45
CA ALA A 30 -22.76 -13.81 -6.28
C ALA A 30 -22.59 -15.24 -5.72
N ALA A 31 -21.53 -15.50 -4.98
CA ALA A 31 -21.32 -16.80 -4.31
C ALA A 31 -22.32 -17.07 -3.17
N PHE A 32 -23.04 -16.05 -2.69
CA PHE A 32 -24.06 -16.16 -1.63
C PHE A 32 -25.49 -16.19 -2.18
N GLY A 33 -25.67 -16.24 -3.52
CA GLY A 33 -26.96 -16.20 -4.20
C GLY A 33 -27.41 -14.79 -4.57
N ASP A 34 -28.54 -14.68 -5.28
CA ASP A 34 -29.11 -13.41 -5.78
C ASP A 34 -29.81 -12.57 -4.67
N VAL A 35 -29.50 -12.80 -3.43
CA VAL A 35 -30.06 -12.02 -2.33
C VAL A 35 -29.18 -10.78 -2.15
N GLY A 36 -29.76 -9.60 -2.37
CA GLY A 36 -29.05 -8.35 -2.15
C GLY A 36 -28.46 -8.22 -0.75
N ALA A 37 -27.31 -7.60 -0.63
CA ALA A 37 -26.69 -7.33 0.66
C ALA A 37 -27.48 -6.28 1.44
N ALA A 38 -27.73 -6.51 2.73
CA ALA A 38 -28.36 -5.53 3.62
C ALA A 38 -27.43 -4.35 3.95
N GLY A 39 -26.11 -4.55 3.79
CA GLY A 39 -25.11 -3.53 4.02
C GLY A 39 -23.72 -4.01 3.62
N ILE A 40 -22.82 -3.06 3.41
CA ILE A 40 -21.41 -3.30 3.09
C ILE A 40 -20.58 -2.45 4.02
N LEU A 41 -19.56 -3.06 4.64
CA LEU A 41 -18.57 -2.37 5.46
C LEU A 41 -17.20 -2.52 4.80
N LEU A 42 -16.54 -1.39 4.55
CA LEU A 42 -15.17 -1.34 4.07
C LEU A 42 -14.24 -0.87 5.19
N ASP A 43 -13.19 -1.66 5.46
CA ASP A 43 -12.06 -1.28 6.31
C ASP A 43 -10.82 -1.13 5.42
N LEU A 44 -10.56 0.11 4.99
CA LEU A 44 -9.54 0.44 3.99
C LEU A 44 -8.21 0.80 4.64
N GLY A 45 -7.13 0.49 3.92
CA GLY A 45 -5.77 0.79 4.32
C GLY A 45 -5.02 -0.43 4.86
N VAL A 46 -4.05 -0.19 5.73
CA VAL A 46 -3.16 -1.23 6.27
C VAL A 46 -3.54 -1.62 7.69
N SER A 47 -3.47 -2.91 7.99
CA SER A 47 -3.68 -3.43 9.34
C SER A 47 -2.44 -3.26 10.23
N SER A 48 -2.62 -3.21 11.55
CA SER A 48 -1.52 -3.17 12.52
C SER A 48 -0.47 -4.28 12.28
N PRO A 49 -0.83 -5.55 12.03
CA PRO A 49 0.15 -6.58 11.72
C PRO A 49 1.00 -6.31 10.48
N GLN A 50 0.49 -5.57 9.49
CA GLN A 50 1.27 -5.18 8.31
C GLN A 50 2.31 -4.11 8.65
N LEU A 51 1.98 -3.18 9.56
CA LEU A 51 2.89 -2.14 10.02
C LEU A 51 3.94 -2.66 11.01
N ASP A 52 3.55 -3.61 11.87
CA ASP A 52 4.41 -4.14 12.94
C ASP A 52 5.49 -5.12 12.43
N ARG A 53 5.23 -5.78 11.30
CA ARG A 53 6.15 -6.74 10.70
C ARG A 53 7.09 -6.07 9.72
N ALA A 54 8.36 -5.93 10.08
CA ALA A 54 9.36 -5.27 9.24
C ALA A 54 9.52 -5.92 7.86
N GLU A 55 9.36 -7.25 7.78
CA GLU A 55 9.45 -8.03 6.54
C GLU A 55 8.36 -7.68 5.51
N ARG A 56 7.29 -6.99 5.91
CA ARG A 56 6.22 -6.54 5.03
C ARG A 56 6.51 -5.22 4.34
N GLY A 57 7.46 -4.44 4.83
CA GLY A 57 7.93 -3.21 4.20
C GLY A 57 7.01 -1.99 4.28
N PHE A 58 5.92 -2.03 5.05
CA PHE A 58 4.97 -0.90 5.15
C PHE A 58 5.43 0.22 6.08
N SER A 59 6.36 -0.06 7.00
CA SER A 59 6.85 0.87 8.00
C SER A 59 8.36 1.05 7.88
N PHE A 60 8.84 2.22 8.23
CA PHE A 60 10.27 2.54 8.35
C PHE A 60 10.73 2.64 9.81
N LEU A 61 9.86 2.39 10.78
CA LEU A 61 10.22 2.36 12.20
C LEU A 61 11.18 1.21 12.53
N ARG A 62 11.07 0.12 11.78
CA ARG A 62 12.01 -1.00 11.76
C ARG A 62 12.44 -1.22 10.33
N ASP A 63 13.75 -1.31 10.10
CA ASP A 63 14.25 -1.57 8.75
C ASP A 63 13.90 -2.99 8.30
N GLY A 64 13.49 -3.11 7.06
CA GLY A 64 13.10 -4.37 6.43
C GLY A 64 13.08 -4.27 4.92
N PRO A 65 12.77 -5.37 4.22
CA PRO A 65 12.61 -5.36 2.76
C PRO A 65 11.58 -4.32 2.32
N LEU A 66 11.84 -3.60 1.26
CA LEU A 66 10.94 -2.59 0.71
C LEU A 66 9.91 -3.25 -0.21
N ASP A 67 8.97 -4.01 0.38
CA ASP A 67 7.94 -4.75 -0.37
C ASP A 67 6.66 -3.93 -0.57
N MET A 68 5.94 -3.62 0.50
CA MET A 68 4.67 -2.88 0.56
C MET A 68 3.47 -3.53 -0.15
N ARG A 69 3.58 -4.74 -0.70
CA ARG A 69 2.42 -5.43 -1.29
C ARG A 69 1.49 -5.97 -0.20
N MET A 70 0.19 -5.74 -0.33
CA MET A 70 -0.82 -6.35 0.55
C MET A 70 -0.89 -7.86 0.31
N ASP A 71 -0.90 -8.28 -0.96
CA ASP A 71 -0.70 -9.66 -1.40
C ASP A 71 0.72 -9.84 -1.94
N SER A 72 1.59 -10.49 -1.15
CA SER A 72 2.99 -10.72 -1.53
C SER A 72 3.16 -11.81 -2.59
N SER A 73 2.10 -12.53 -2.95
CA SER A 73 2.15 -13.60 -3.97
C SER A 73 2.10 -13.07 -5.40
N CYS A 74 1.73 -11.80 -5.60
CA CYS A 74 1.59 -11.20 -6.93
C CYS A 74 2.03 -9.73 -6.95
N GLY A 75 2.10 -9.18 -8.17
CA GLY A 75 2.44 -7.78 -8.38
C GLY A 75 3.91 -7.44 -8.19
N VAL A 76 4.24 -6.16 -8.37
CA VAL A 76 5.58 -5.60 -8.27
C VAL A 76 5.79 -4.99 -6.90
N SER A 77 6.90 -5.28 -6.23
CA SER A 77 7.23 -4.68 -4.94
C SER A 77 7.60 -3.19 -5.07
N ALA A 78 7.52 -2.47 -3.97
CA ALA A 78 7.94 -1.07 -3.93
C ALA A 78 9.42 -0.91 -4.31
N ALA A 79 10.29 -1.86 -3.93
CA ALA A 79 11.68 -1.86 -4.32
C ALA A 79 11.85 -1.98 -5.84
N GLU A 80 11.18 -2.95 -6.47
CA GLU A 80 11.25 -3.14 -7.93
C GLU A 80 10.75 -1.91 -8.66
N TRP A 81 9.58 -1.41 -8.28
CA TRP A 81 9.00 -0.22 -8.89
C TRP A 81 9.90 1.00 -8.76
N LEU A 82 10.38 1.35 -7.57
CA LEU A 82 11.23 2.52 -7.34
C LEU A 82 12.58 2.45 -8.07
N ASN A 83 13.12 1.24 -8.26
CA ASN A 83 14.37 1.08 -8.98
C ASN A 83 14.21 1.17 -10.50
N MET A 84 12.98 1.08 -11.05
CA MET A 84 12.71 1.10 -12.50
C MET A 84 11.91 2.29 -12.99
N ALA A 85 10.97 2.81 -12.18
CA ALA A 85 10.03 3.87 -12.59
C ALA A 85 10.75 5.15 -13.04
N ALA A 86 10.17 5.87 -13.99
CA ALA A 86 10.68 7.19 -14.38
C ALA A 86 10.53 8.19 -13.23
N GLU A 87 11.43 9.19 -13.18
CA GLU A 87 11.39 10.25 -12.14
C GLU A 87 10.03 10.96 -12.11
N ALA A 88 9.47 11.23 -13.29
CA ALA A 88 8.16 11.89 -13.42
C ALA A 88 7.03 11.05 -12.79
N ASP A 89 7.06 9.72 -12.95
CA ASP A 89 6.06 8.81 -12.40
C ASP A 89 6.17 8.74 -10.88
N ILE A 90 7.38 8.67 -10.35
CA ILE A 90 7.61 8.72 -8.89
C ILE A 90 7.09 10.05 -8.33
N ALA A 91 7.40 11.17 -8.98
CA ALA A 91 6.93 12.48 -8.54
C ALA A 91 5.39 12.59 -8.59
N ALA A 92 4.75 12.04 -9.63
CA ALA A 92 3.31 12.03 -9.77
C ALA A 92 2.64 11.20 -8.64
N VAL A 93 3.15 10.01 -8.36
CA VAL A 93 2.66 9.16 -7.27
C VAL A 93 2.78 9.87 -5.92
N LEU A 94 3.95 10.43 -5.60
CA LEU A 94 4.18 11.14 -4.35
C LEU A 94 3.24 12.35 -4.21
N LYS A 95 2.98 13.09 -5.29
CA LYS A 95 2.10 14.25 -5.29
C LYS A 95 0.63 13.86 -5.16
N ASN A 96 0.17 12.92 -5.99
CA ASN A 96 -1.26 12.62 -6.13
C ASN A 96 -1.79 11.76 -4.96
N TYR A 97 -1.01 10.83 -4.44
CA TYR A 97 -1.43 9.91 -3.38
C TYR A 97 -0.92 10.28 -1.98
N GLY A 98 0.14 11.09 -1.90
CA GLY A 98 0.72 11.50 -0.61
C GLY A 98 0.50 12.97 -0.28
N ASP A 99 -0.04 13.76 -1.20
CA ASP A 99 -0.02 15.23 -1.12
C ASP A 99 1.36 15.77 -0.69
N GLU A 100 2.42 15.17 -1.28
CA GLU A 100 3.79 15.51 -0.95
C GLU A 100 4.20 16.80 -1.67
N ARG A 101 4.44 17.86 -0.90
CA ARG A 101 4.82 19.18 -1.45
C ARG A 101 6.14 19.14 -2.20
N TYR A 102 7.08 18.31 -1.75
CA TYR A 102 8.43 18.21 -2.31
C TYR A 102 8.61 17.00 -3.22
N ALA A 103 7.51 16.49 -3.80
CA ALA A 103 7.46 15.27 -4.60
C ALA A 103 8.55 15.21 -5.69
N ARG A 104 8.76 16.27 -6.47
CA ARG A 104 9.79 16.32 -7.52
C ARG A 104 11.20 16.21 -6.95
N ARG A 105 11.49 16.91 -5.86
CA ARG A 105 12.80 16.88 -5.21
C ARG A 105 13.10 15.50 -4.62
N ILE A 106 12.10 14.85 -4.02
CA ILE A 106 12.22 13.51 -3.47
C ILE A 106 12.42 12.49 -4.60
N ALA A 107 11.64 12.59 -5.70
CA ALA A 107 11.77 11.71 -6.86
C ALA A 107 13.18 11.80 -7.48
N ALA A 108 13.70 13.01 -7.69
CA ALA A 108 15.05 13.22 -8.18
C ALA A 108 16.12 12.62 -7.24
N ALA A 109 15.93 12.74 -5.92
CA ALA A 109 16.82 12.11 -4.95
C ALA A 109 16.76 10.56 -5.02
N ILE A 110 15.57 9.98 -5.15
CA ILE A 110 15.39 8.53 -5.32
C ILE A 110 16.13 8.06 -6.58
N VAL A 111 15.94 8.71 -7.72
CA VAL A 111 16.58 8.35 -8.99
C VAL A 111 18.10 8.46 -8.91
N ARG A 112 18.61 9.53 -8.32
CA ARG A 112 20.05 9.69 -8.08
C ARG A 112 20.61 8.59 -7.18
N GLU A 113 19.97 8.29 -6.07
CA GLU A 113 20.45 7.31 -5.10
C GLU A 113 20.39 5.86 -5.63
N ARG A 114 19.36 5.52 -6.43
CA ARG A 114 19.27 4.20 -7.04
C ARG A 114 20.33 3.97 -8.12
N SER A 115 20.82 5.03 -8.80
CA SER A 115 21.92 4.90 -9.77
C SER A 115 23.25 4.55 -9.12
N ILE A 116 23.43 4.84 -7.84
CA ILE A 116 24.61 4.46 -7.05
C ILE A 116 24.47 3.02 -6.54
N ALA A 117 23.32 2.70 -5.95
CA ALA A 117 22.99 1.35 -5.50
C ALA A 117 21.47 1.19 -5.38
N SER A 118 20.93 0.00 -5.73
CA SER A 118 19.50 -0.31 -5.65
C SER A 118 18.93 -0.05 -4.25
N ILE A 119 17.75 0.54 -4.20
CA ILE A 119 17.00 0.81 -2.96
C ILE A 119 16.20 -0.45 -2.63
N LYS A 120 16.62 -1.19 -1.58
CA LYS A 120 16.04 -2.49 -1.22
C LYS A 120 15.41 -2.52 0.17
N SER A 121 15.64 -1.48 1.00
CA SER A 121 15.12 -1.46 2.36
C SER A 121 14.34 -0.21 2.68
N THR A 122 13.42 -0.34 3.63
CA THR A 122 12.58 0.75 4.13
C THR A 122 13.40 1.85 4.79
N GLY A 123 14.41 1.49 5.57
CA GLY A 123 15.30 2.45 6.23
C GLY A 123 16.10 3.28 5.22
N ARG A 124 16.58 2.65 4.13
CA ARG A 124 17.29 3.39 3.07
C ARG A 124 16.35 4.38 2.36
N LEU A 125 15.14 3.96 1.99
CA LEU A 125 14.17 4.87 1.37
C LEU A 125 13.83 6.03 2.32
N ALA A 126 13.55 5.75 3.58
CA ALA A 126 13.23 6.77 4.58
C ALA A 126 14.36 7.80 4.74
N LYS A 127 15.63 7.35 4.74
CA LYS A 127 16.79 8.23 4.80
C LYS A 127 16.90 9.12 3.56
N ILE A 128 16.69 8.58 2.36
CA ILE A 128 16.71 9.35 1.10
C ILE A 128 15.64 10.45 1.15
N VAL A 129 14.40 10.08 1.52
CA VAL A 129 13.30 11.03 1.62
C VAL A 129 13.59 12.11 2.66
N ALA A 130 14.03 11.73 3.85
CA ALA A 130 14.34 12.67 4.92
C ALA A 130 15.45 13.66 4.54
N THR A 131 16.49 13.19 3.84
CA THR A 131 17.58 14.06 3.36
C THR A 131 17.12 15.01 2.24
N ALA A 132 16.20 14.56 1.39
CA ALA A 132 15.67 15.38 0.31
C ALA A 132 14.63 16.40 0.80
N HIS A 133 13.98 16.16 1.95
CA HIS A 133 12.92 17.02 2.46
C HIS A 133 13.53 18.27 3.15
N PRO A 134 13.22 19.50 2.69
CA PRO A 134 13.90 20.71 3.15
C PRO A 134 13.46 21.17 4.55
N SER A 135 12.32 20.74 5.03
CA SER A 135 11.78 21.13 6.34
C SER A 135 11.01 19.97 6.99
N TRP A 136 11.18 19.80 8.30
CA TRP A 136 10.49 18.77 9.07
C TRP A 136 9.35 19.39 9.86
N GLU A 137 8.16 18.81 9.71
CA GLU A 137 7.03 19.17 10.58
C GLU A 137 7.23 18.52 11.96
N ARG A 138 6.96 19.28 13.02
CA ARG A 138 7.07 18.77 14.40
C ARG A 138 6.10 17.58 14.60
N GLY A 139 6.63 16.45 15.05
CA GLY A 139 5.82 15.26 15.36
C GLY A 139 5.50 14.34 14.18
N ARG A 140 5.94 14.66 12.95
CA ARG A 140 5.72 13.81 11.78
C ARG A 140 7.01 13.58 10.99
N HIS A 141 7.36 12.30 10.82
CA HIS A 141 8.56 11.96 10.03
C HIS A 141 8.34 12.32 8.54
N PRO A 142 9.32 12.95 7.86
CA PRO A 142 9.17 13.37 6.45
C PRO A 142 8.78 12.26 5.50
N ALA A 143 9.23 11.03 5.74
CA ALA A 143 8.92 9.89 4.88
C ALA A 143 7.45 9.40 4.96
N THR A 144 6.66 9.85 5.94
CA THR A 144 5.30 9.32 6.16
C THR A 144 4.43 9.45 4.92
N LYS A 145 4.37 10.64 4.31
CA LYS A 145 3.59 10.89 3.10
C LYS A 145 4.08 10.07 1.90
N SER A 146 5.39 9.97 1.75
CA SER A 146 6.01 9.20 0.66
C SER A 146 5.72 7.71 0.79
N PHE A 147 5.81 7.14 2.00
CA PHE A 147 5.46 5.73 2.25
C PHE A 147 3.98 5.47 1.98
N GLN A 148 3.10 6.35 2.43
CA GLN A 148 1.67 6.25 2.14
C GLN A 148 1.39 6.28 0.63
N ALA A 149 1.99 7.22 -0.10
CA ALA A 149 1.80 7.36 -1.55
C ALA A 149 2.26 6.12 -2.32
N ILE A 150 3.45 5.62 -1.99
CA ILE A 150 4.01 4.42 -2.64
C ILE A 150 3.13 3.21 -2.33
N ARG A 151 2.70 3.02 -1.09
CA ARG A 151 1.78 1.93 -0.69
C ARG A 151 0.49 1.96 -1.51
N ILE A 152 -0.17 3.12 -1.60
CA ILE A 152 -1.40 3.28 -2.37
C ILE A 152 -1.20 2.89 -3.83
N HIS A 153 -0.07 3.30 -4.42
CA HIS A 153 0.28 2.98 -5.80
C HIS A 153 0.54 1.49 -6.01
N ILE A 154 1.38 0.88 -5.16
CA ILE A 154 1.76 -0.54 -5.29
C ILE A 154 0.56 -1.47 -5.18
N ASN A 155 -0.44 -1.09 -4.39
CA ASN A 155 -1.63 -1.91 -4.15
C ASN A 155 -2.85 -1.47 -4.97
N ASN A 156 -2.72 -0.52 -5.89
CA ASN A 156 -3.80 0.01 -6.72
C ASN A 156 -5.04 0.47 -5.91
N GLU A 157 -4.83 0.95 -4.67
CA GLU A 157 -5.90 1.20 -3.70
C GLU A 157 -6.98 2.16 -4.23
N MET A 158 -6.59 3.19 -5.00
CA MET A 158 -7.53 4.17 -5.55
C MET A 158 -8.34 3.61 -6.72
N GLN A 159 -7.70 2.86 -7.64
CA GLN A 159 -8.39 2.22 -8.77
C GLN A 159 -9.37 1.16 -8.28
N ASP A 160 -8.98 0.38 -7.26
CA ASP A 160 -9.84 -0.61 -6.65
C ASP A 160 -11.04 0.04 -5.96
N LEU A 161 -10.85 1.20 -5.31
CA LEU A 161 -11.93 1.95 -4.70
C LEU A 161 -12.89 2.53 -5.74
N ASP A 162 -12.37 3.13 -6.82
CA ASP A 162 -13.20 3.67 -7.91
C ASP A 162 -14.02 2.55 -8.55
N ARG A 163 -13.42 1.40 -8.81
CA ARG A 163 -14.12 0.23 -9.34
C ARG A 163 -15.21 -0.24 -8.38
N PHE A 164 -14.88 -0.42 -7.10
CA PHE A 164 -15.86 -0.80 -6.08
C PHE A 164 -17.07 0.15 -6.06
N LEU A 165 -16.83 1.47 -5.99
CA LEU A 165 -17.89 2.46 -5.94
C LEU A 165 -18.76 2.43 -7.20
N SER A 166 -18.18 2.23 -8.38
CA SER A 166 -18.93 2.12 -9.64
C SER A 166 -19.78 0.84 -9.74
N GLU A 167 -19.45 -0.18 -8.93
CA GLU A 167 -20.18 -1.46 -8.95
C GLU A 167 -21.29 -1.56 -7.91
N VAL A 168 -21.22 -0.79 -6.82
CA VAL A 168 -22.18 -0.87 -5.70
C VAL A 168 -23.14 0.31 -5.60
N ILE A 169 -22.89 1.39 -6.37
CA ILE A 169 -23.79 2.55 -6.52
C ILE A 169 -24.58 2.41 -7.81
#